data_fced52662ec686beb5ec34cfc455d6af
#
_entry.id   fced52662ec686beb5ec34cfc455d6af
#
_cell.length_a   1.000
_cell.length_b   1.000
_cell.length_c   1.000
_cell.angle_alpha   90.00
_cell.angle_beta   90.00
_cell.angle_gamma   90.00
#
_symmetry.space_group_name_H-M   'P 1'
#
loop_
_entity.id
_entity.type
_entity.pdbx_description
1 polymer ?
#
loop_
_entity_poly.entity_id
_entity_poly.type
_entity_poly.pdbx_seq_one_letter_code
_entity_poly.pdbx_strand_id
1 'polypeptide(L)'
;RMSRGLGDVYKRQTLCELNEIYHDPEFEALCLDWAKWLMECIPRTREGGFQHVTSANGDRQGVRLNESEMWIDTLFMTVLFLNRMGQKYGKQEWIDESIKQVLMHIKYLYDTHTGLFFHGWSFNRMDNFGGVFWCRGNSWFTLGILDYLDMFKGALNQGVKAFILDTYKAQVRALRDLQG
;
A
#
# COMPACT_ATOMS: atom_id res chain seq x y z
N ARG A 1 -21.47 13.92 2.23
CA ARG A 1 -20.42 13.17 1.50
C ARG A 1 -19.23 13.04 2.43
N MET A 2 -18.94 11.85 2.91
CA MET A 2 -17.71 11.61 3.67
C MET A 2 -16.50 11.83 2.75
N SER A 3 -15.51 12.58 3.24
CA SER A 3 -14.21 12.69 2.59
C SER A 3 -13.58 11.30 2.50
N ARG A 4 -13.11 10.90 1.31
CA ARG A 4 -12.43 9.61 1.11
C ARG A 4 -10.93 9.82 1.13
N GLY A 5 -10.24 9.15 2.04
CA GLY A 5 -8.79 9.17 2.15
C GLY A 5 -8.21 7.81 2.49
N LEU A 6 -6.90 7.67 2.41
CA LEU A 6 -6.22 6.38 2.65
C LEU A 6 -6.39 5.87 4.08
N GLY A 7 -6.52 6.76 5.07
CA GLY A 7 -6.84 6.36 6.44
C GLY A 7 -8.18 5.63 6.56
N ASP A 8 -9.13 5.94 5.67
CA ASP A 8 -10.40 5.23 5.63
C ASP A 8 -10.25 3.86 4.96
N VAL A 9 -9.41 3.72 3.94
CA VAL A 9 -9.08 2.41 3.34
C VAL A 9 -8.45 1.49 4.38
N TYR A 10 -7.50 1.98 5.16
CA TYR A 10 -6.88 1.19 6.24
C TYR A 10 -7.91 0.63 7.23
N LYS A 11 -8.88 1.44 7.66
CA LYS A 11 -9.96 0.99 8.55
C LYS A 11 -10.82 -0.12 7.93
N ARG A 12 -10.87 -0.22 6.60
CA ARG A 12 -11.65 -1.28 5.91
C ARG A 12 -11.01 -2.66 5.99
N GLN A 13 -9.73 -2.78 6.29
CA GLN A 13 -9.12 -4.08 6.60
C GLN A 13 -9.83 -4.71 7.81
N THR A 14 -9.96 -3.97 8.91
CA THR A 14 -10.70 -4.43 10.09
C THR A 14 -12.17 -4.71 9.77
N LEU A 15 -12.79 -3.89 8.91
CA LEU A 15 -14.17 -4.12 8.49
C LEU A 15 -14.32 -5.42 7.69
N CYS A 16 -13.35 -5.77 6.84
CA CYS A 16 -13.34 -7.07 6.15
C CYS A 16 -13.26 -8.24 7.13
N GLU A 17 -12.41 -8.12 8.15
CA GLU A 17 -12.27 -9.15 9.20
C GLU A 17 -13.55 -9.31 10.01
N LEU A 18 -14.15 -8.20 10.40
CA LEU A 18 -15.46 -8.22 11.08
C LEU A 18 -16.54 -8.86 10.21
N ASN A 19 -16.53 -8.60 8.91
CA ASN A 19 -17.49 -9.20 8.00
C ASN A 19 -17.28 -10.71 7.79
N GLU A 20 -16.09 -11.23 8.01
CA GLU A 20 -15.85 -12.69 8.04
C GLU A 20 -16.51 -13.37 9.25
N ILE A 21 -16.71 -12.61 10.34
CA ILE A 21 -17.32 -13.10 11.58
C ILE A 21 -18.84 -12.89 11.59
N TYR A 22 -19.29 -11.69 11.24
CA TYR A 22 -20.67 -11.27 11.40
C TYR A 22 -21.53 -11.45 10.15
N HIS A 23 -20.91 -11.60 8.97
CA HIS A 23 -21.59 -11.72 7.67
C HIS A 23 -22.61 -10.61 7.40
N ASP A 24 -22.25 -9.37 7.77
CA ASP A 24 -23.11 -8.20 7.63
C ASP A 24 -23.07 -7.65 6.20
N PRO A 25 -24.22 -7.61 5.48
CA PRO A 25 -24.25 -7.12 4.10
C PRO A 25 -23.88 -5.65 3.95
N GLU A 26 -24.06 -4.82 5.00
CA GLU A 26 -23.61 -3.42 4.95
C GLU A 26 -22.08 -3.34 5.00
N PHE A 27 -21.42 -4.17 5.81
CA PHE A 27 -19.97 -4.24 5.84
C PHE A 27 -19.41 -4.71 4.50
N GLU A 28 -20.05 -5.70 3.91
CA GLU A 28 -19.69 -6.21 2.60
C GLU A 28 -19.80 -5.14 1.51
N ALA A 29 -20.94 -4.46 1.44
CA ALA A 29 -21.19 -3.40 0.48
C ALA A 29 -20.16 -2.25 0.61
N LEU A 30 -19.83 -1.86 1.84
CA LEU A 30 -18.81 -0.85 2.11
C LEU A 30 -17.41 -1.29 1.64
N CYS A 31 -17.03 -2.54 1.90
CA CYS A 31 -15.73 -3.05 1.45
C CYS A 31 -15.64 -3.09 -0.07
N LEU A 32 -16.68 -3.55 -0.76
CA LEU A 32 -16.75 -3.57 -2.23
C LEU A 32 -16.68 -2.17 -2.84
N ASP A 33 -17.38 -1.20 -2.27
CA ASP A 33 -17.36 0.20 -2.73
C ASP A 33 -15.95 0.81 -2.60
N TRP A 34 -15.23 0.52 -1.50
CA TRP A 34 -13.88 1.00 -1.32
C TRP A 34 -12.85 0.31 -2.23
N ALA A 35 -13.00 -0.99 -2.49
CA ALA A 35 -12.13 -1.69 -3.42
C ALA A 35 -12.31 -1.15 -4.86
N LYS A 36 -13.55 -0.91 -5.29
CA LYS A 36 -13.83 -0.23 -6.56
C LYS A 36 -13.25 1.17 -6.60
N TRP A 37 -13.36 1.94 -5.51
CA TRP A 37 -12.76 3.27 -5.45
C TRP A 37 -11.24 3.25 -5.62
N LEU A 38 -10.54 2.29 -5.04
CA LEU A 38 -9.10 2.11 -5.25
C LEU A 38 -8.76 1.79 -6.71
N MET A 39 -9.57 1.01 -7.38
CA MET A 39 -9.33 0.64 -8.78
C MET A 39 -9.62 1.78 -9.76
N GLU A 40 -10.71 2.51 -9.53
CA GLU A 40 -11.32 3.40 -10.52
C GLU A 40 -11.11 4.89 -10.23
N CYS A 41 -10.98 5.27 -8.95
CA CYS A 41 -11.08 6.66 -8.54
C CYS A 41 -9.85 7.23 -7.84
N ILE A 42 -9.01 6.39 -7.23
CA ILE A 42 -7.80 6.90 -6.56
C ILE A 42 -6.89 7.58 -7.59
N PRO A 43 -6.39 8.79 -7.33
CA PRO A 43 -5.43 9.42 -8.22
C PRO A 43 -4.18 8.55 -8.39
N ARG A 44 -3.63 8.58 -9.60
CA ARG A 44 -2.44 7.81 -9.93
C ARG A 44 -1.29 8.72 -10.33
N THR A 45 -0.09 8.29 -9.99
CA THR A 45 1.13 8.89 -10.53
C THR A 45 1.26 8.55 -12.02
N ARG A 46 2.14 9.25 -12.74
CA ARG A 46 2.33 9.02 -14.18
C ARG A 46 2.75 7.58 -14.53
N GLU A 47 3.36 6.87 -13.59
CA GLU A 47 3.76 5.46 -13.76
C GLU A 47 2.64 4.48 -13.32
N GLY A 48 1.49 5.00 -12.90
CA GLY A 48 0.34 4.22 -12.47
C GLY A 48 0.37 3.75 -11.03
N GLY A 49 1.30 4.24 -10.20
CA GLY A 49 1.29 4.02 -8.75
C GLY A 49 0.16 4.77 -8.07
N PHE A 50 -0.34 4.26 -6.96
CA PHE A 50 -1.32 4.97 -6.15
C PHE A 50 -0.71 6.25 -5.58
N GLN A 51 -1.32 7.39 -5.92
CA GLN A 51 -0.94 8.67 -5.32
C GLN A 51 -1.35 8.69 -3.84
N HIS A 52 -0.49 9.24 -2.98
CA HIS A 52 -0.87 9.45 -1.59
C HIS A 52 -2.01 10.46 -1.48
N VAL A 53 -3.08 10.07 -0.79
CA VAL A 53 -4.27 10.91 -0.57
C VAL A 53 -4.50 11.07 0.92
N THR A 54 -4.34 12.29 1.41
CA THR A 54 -4.73 12.62 2.78
C THR A 54 -6.24 12.91 2.85
N SER A 55 -6.86 12.54 3.96
CA SER A 55 -8.24 12.91 4.23
C SER A 55 -8.30 14.41 4.54
N ALA A 56 -8.71 15.20 3.56
CA ALA A 56 -9.01 16.61 3.79
C ALA A 56 -10.53 16.77 4.01
N ASN A 57 -10.90 17.54 5.02
CA ASN A 57 -12.29 17.81 5.38
C ASN A 57 -13.08 18.46 4.23
N GLY A 58 -13.70 17.60 3.39
CA GLY A 58 -14.65 18.04 2.36
C GLY A 58 -14.05 18.73 1.13
N ASP A 59 -12.74 18.99 1.11
CA ASP A 59 -12.06 19.69 0.03
C ASP A 59 -11.08 18.77 -0.71
N ARG A 60 -10.90 19.00 -2.00
CA ARG A 60 -9.91 18.31 -2.85
C ARG A 60 -8.47 18.76 -2.58
N GLN A 61 -8.23 19.61 -1.59
CA GLN A 61 -6.90 20.13 -1.28
C GLN A 61 -5.89 19.03 -0.93
N GLY A 62 -6.30 17.98 -0.23
CA GLY A 62 -5.43 16.85 0.10
C GLY A 62 -4.92 16.11 -1.13
N VAL A 63 -5.70 16.04 -2.21
CA VAL A 63 -5.28 15.45 -3.49
C VAL A 63 -4.24 16.34 -4.19
N ARG A 64 -4.38 17.65 -4.10
CA ARG A 64 -3.43 18.60 -4.71
C ARG A 64 -2.11 18.66 -3.99
N LEU A 65 -2.12 18.60 -2.66
CA LEU A 65 -0.90 18.68 -1.84
C LEU A 65 0.08 17.54 -2.14
N ASN A 66 -0.45 16.36 -2.49
CA ASN A 66 0.34 15.16 -2.74
C ASN A 66 0.31 14.77 -4.23
N GLU A 67 0.08 15.73 -5.12
CA GLU A 67 -0.03 15.46 -6.56
C GLU A 67 1.23 14.80 -7.11
N SER A 68 1.03 13.66 -7.77
CA SER A 68 2.12 12.82 -8.31
C SER A 68 3.12 12.34 -7.26
N GLU A 69 2.70 12.20 -6.01
CA GLU A 69 3.54 11.67 -4.93
C GLU A 69 3.12 10.25 -4.53
N MET A 70 4.10 9.37 -4.41
CA MET A 70 3.98 8.01 -3.90
C MET A 70 4.66 7.96 -2.53
N TRP A 71 3.94 7.54 -1.49
CA TRP A 71 4.48 7.43 -0.14
C TRP A 71 4.42 5.99 0.35
N ILE A 72 5.34 5.61 1.21
CA ILE A 72 5.39 4.24 1.76
C ILE A 72 4.13 3.88 2.56
N ASP A 73 3.46 4.85 3.18
CA ASP A 73 2.18 4.68 3.87
C ASP A 73 1.09 4.16 2.93
N THR A 74 1.06 4.66 1.70
CA THR A 74 0.07 4.27 0.70
C THR A 74 0.11 2.78 0.42
N LEU A 75 1.31 2.20 0.38
CA LEU A 75 1.49 0.78 0.18
C LEU A 75 0.72 -0.03 1.24
N PHE A 76 1.02 0.18 2.50
CA PHE A 76 0.39 -0.56 3.59
C PHE A 76 -1.13 -0.35 3.65
N MET A 77 -1.56 0.89 3.45
CA MET A 77 -2.97 1.26 3.55
C MET A 77 -3.84 0.70 2.42
N THR A 78 -3.26 0.35 1.28
CA THR A 78 -4.03 -0.05 0.10
C THR A 78 -3.88 -1.51 -0.28
N VAL A 79 -2.65 -2.03 -0.33
CA VAL A 79 -2.41 -3.33 -1.00
C VAL A 79 -2.92 -4.52 -0.20
N LEU A 80 -2.84 -4.48 1.13
CA LEU A 80 -3.38 -5.53 1.99
C LEU A 80 -4.88 -5.66 1.80
N PHE A 81 -5.57 -4.54 1.85
CA PHE A 81 -7.02 -4.48 1.65
C PHE A 81 -7.41 -4.95 0.24
N LEU A 82 -6.76 -4.41 -0.80
CA LEU A 82 -7.10 -4.72 -2.19
C LEU A 82 -6.83 -6.19 -2.53
N ASN A 83 -5.69 -6.76 -2.07
CA ASN A 83 -5.41 -8.17 -2.25
C ASN A 83 -6.43 -9.06 -1.55
N ARG A 84 -6.77 -8.77 -0.29
CA ARG A 84 -7.80 -9.50 0.47
C ARG A 84 -9.14 -9.50 -0.26
N MET A 85 -9.56 -8.36 -0.75
CA MET A 85 -10.79 -8.24 -1.54
C MET A 85 -10.71 -9.02 -2.86
N GLY A 86 -9.57 -8.95 -3.55
CA GLY A 86 -9.33 -9.72 -4.76
C GLY A 86 -9.44 -11.23 -4.53
N GLN A 87 -8.78 -11.73 -3.48
CA GLN A 87 -8.83 -13.15 -3.10
C GLN A 87 -10.25 -13.58 -2.70
N LYS A 88 -10.94 -12.78 -1.88
CA LYS A 88 -12.29 -13.10 -1.40
C LYS A 88 -13.32 -13.20 -2.52
N TYR A 89 -13.26 -12.31 -3.51
CA TYR A 89 -14.26 -12.21 -4.58
C TYR A 89 -13.80 -12.76 -5.92
N GLY A 90 -12.63 -13.43 -5.98
CA GLY A 90 -12.07 -13.98 -7.21
C GLY A 90 -11.77 -12.91 -8.28
N LYS A 91 -11.38 -11.69 -7.85
CA LYS A 91 -11.07 -10.56 -8.73
C LYS A 91 -9.60 -10.51 -9.04
N GLN A 92 -9.17 -11.20 -10.10
CA GLN A 92 -7.76 -11.28 -10.47
C GLN A 92 -7.15 -9.90 -10.74
N GLU A 93 -7.90 -8.99 -11.36
CA GLU A 93 -7.45 -7.63 -11.64
C GLU A 93 -7.11 -6.83 -10.35
N TRP A 94 -7.74 -7.12 -9.23
CA TRP A 94 -7.43 -6.49 -7.94
C TRP A 94 -6.17 -7.08 -7.31
N ILE A 95 -5.98 -8.39 -7.47
CA ILE A 95 -4.77 -9.08 -7.04
C ILE A 95 -3.57 -8.56 -7.85
N ASP A 96 -3.68 -8.52 -9.17
CA ASP A 96 -2.62 -8.06 -10.07
C ASP A 96 -2.25 -6.59 -9.80
N GLU A 97 -3.25 -5.73 -9.57
CA GLU A 97 -3.00 -4.34 -9.19
C GLU A 97 -2.27 -4.24 -7.84
N SER A 98 -2.64 -5.06 -6.85
CA SER A 98 -1.94 -5.07 -5.56
C SER A 98 -0.47 -5.47 -5.71
N ILE A 99 -0.18 -6.48 -6.53
CA ILE A 99 1.19 -6.91 -6.85
C ILE A 99 1.97 -5.78 -7.53
N LYS A 100 1.38 -5.17 -8.55
CA LYS A 100 1.96 -4.02 -9.25
C LYS A 100 2.33 -2.90 -8.28
N GLN A 101 1.44 -2.56 -7.36
CA GLN A 101 1.67 -1.51 -6.39
C GLN A 101 2.83 -1.85 -5.43
N VAL A 102 2.93 -3.09 -4.95
CA VAL A 102 4.10 -3.52 -4.14
C VAL A 102 5.40 -3.34 -4.92
N LEU A 103 5.45 -3.84 -6.14
CA LEU A 103 6.67 -3.75 -6.98
C LEU A 103 7.04 -2.30 -7.30
N MET A 104 6.05 -1.45 -7.54
CA MET A 104 6.28 -0.02 -7.82
C MET A 104 6.80 0.72 -6.60
N HIS A 105 6.26 0.48 -5.41
CA HIS A 105 6.76 1.10 -4.19
C HIS A 105 8.19 0.66 -3.89
N ILE A 106 8.51 -0.62 -4.07
CA ILE A 106 9.90 -1.08 -3.94
C ILE A 106 10.80 -0.38 -4.97
N LYS A 107 10.39 -0.32 -6.24
CA LYS A 107 11.17 0.31 -7.31
C LYS A 107 11.54 1.76 -7.01
N TYR A 108 10.62 2.55 -6.46
CA TYR A 108 10.81 4.00 -6.30
C TYR A 108 11.25 4.42 -4.89
N LEU A 109 10.92 3.62 -3.87
CA LEU A 109 11.17 4.02 -2.50
C LEU A 109 12.29 3.24 -1.82
N TYR A 110 12.63 2.02 -2.29
CA TYR A 110 13.65 1.22 -1.65
C TYR A 110 15.06 1.68 -2.06
N ASP A 111 15.86 2.04 -1.06
CA ASP A 111 17.27 2.33 -1.25
C ASP A 111 18.12 1.07 -1.06
N THR A 112 18.67 0.56 -2.15
CA THR A 112 19.54 -0.63 -2.14
C THR A 112 20.85 -0.44 -1.40
N HIS A 113 21.29 0.82 -1.19
CA HIS A 113 22.50 1.12 -0.49
C HIS A 113 22.36 0.98 1.03
N THR A 114 21.28 1.49 1.58
CA THR A 114 21.02 1.45 3.02
C THR A 114 20.14 0.27 3.45
N GLY A 115 19.36 -0.30 2.53
CA GLY A 115 18.36 -1.32 2.83
C GLY A 115 17.05 -0.76 3.42
N LEU A 116 16.87 0.56 3.40
CA LEU A 116 15.69 1.23 3.97
C LEU A 116 14.81 1.83 2.88
N PHE A 117 13.58 2.18 3.24
CA PHE A 117 12.66 2.88 2.36
C PHE A 117 12.67 4.38 2.64
N PHE A 118 12.81 5.18 1.58
CA PHE A 118 12.49 6.59 1.63
C PHE A 118 11.01 6.80 1.98
N HIS A 119 10.70 7.94 2.61
CA HIS A 119 9.33 8.29 2.95
C HIS A 119 8.44 8.36 1.72
N GLY A 120 8.90 8.95 0.63
CA GLY A 120 8.14 9.08 -0.60
C GLY A 120 8.99 9.46 -1.79
N TRP A 121 8.33 9.46 -2.95
CA TRP A 121 8.87 9.88 -4.23
C TRP A 121 7.90 10.85 -4.92
N SER A 122 8.40 11.97 -5.40
CA SER A 122 7.66 12.93 -6.20
C SER A 122 8.01 12.78 -7.68
N PHE A 123 7.03 12.41 -8.51
CA PHE A 123 7.21 12.33 -9.96
C PHE A 123 7.25 13.70 -10.64
N ASN A 124 6.75 14.75 -9.98
CA ASN A 124 6.84 16.11 -10.49
C ASN A 124 8.24 16.69 -10.28
N ARG A 125 8.85 16.43 -9.13
CA ARG A 125 10.20 16.88 -8.80
C ARG A 125 11.28 15.88 -9.20
N MET A 126 10.92 14.63 -9.44
CA MET A 126 11.85 13.51 -9.68
C MET A 126 12.83 13.32 -8.53
N ASP A 127 12.35 13.42 -7.30
CA ASP A 127 13.15 13.29 -6.08
C ASP A 127 12.43 12.47 -4.98
N ASN A 128 13.19 12.07 -3.96
CA ASN A 128 12.78 11.28 -2.81
C ASN A 128 12.60 12.13 -1.53
N PHE A 129 12.17 13.36 -1.65
CA PHE A 129 11.95 14.28 -0.53
C PHE A 129 13.23 14.59 0.27
N GLY A 130 14.38 14.64 -0.40
CA GLY A 130 15.66 14.94 0.23
C GLY A 130 16.28 13.77 1.01
N GLY A 131 15.94 12.54 0.69
CA GLY A 131 16.55 11.35 1.27
C GLY A 131 16.09 11.01 2.69
N VAL A 132 14.87 11.33 3.04
CA VAL A 132 14.32 11.08 4.38
C VAL A 132 13.96 9.61 4.57
N PHE A 133 14.61 8.96 5.54
CA PHE A 133 14.24 7.64 6.07
C PHE A 133 13.43 7.83 7.34
N TRP A 134 12.14 7.57 7.26
CA TRP A 134 11.23 7.73 8.38
C TRP A 134 10.90 6.37 9.01
N CYS A 135 11.16 6.23 10.31
CA CYS A 135 11.05 4.97 11.04
C CYS A 135 9.64 4.35 10.91
N ARG A 136 8.58 5.11 11.18
CA ARG A 136 7.20 4.63 11.05
C ARG A 136 6.88 4.20 9.60
N GLY A 137 7.37 4.92 8.59
CA GLY A 137 7.22 4.55 7.19
C GLY A 137 7.84 3.19 6.88
N ASN A 138 9.06 2.97 7.37
CA ASN A 138 9.75 1.69 7.23
C ASN A 138 9.00 0.56 7.96
N SER A 139 8.40 0.82 9.13
CA SER A 139 7.61 -0.18 9.86
C SER A 139 6.38 -0.65 9.11
N TRP A 140 5.77 0.18 8.26
CA TRP A 140 4.63 -0.22 7.43
C TRP A 140 4.96 -1.37 6.49
N PHE A 141 6.13 -1.30 5.84
CA PHE A 141 6.59 -2.42 5.00
C PHE A 141 6.92 -3.65 5.84
N THR A 142 7.69 -3.48 6.91
CA THR A 142 8.12 -4.59 7.77
C THR A 142 6.92 -5.36 8.35
N LEU A 143 5.90 -4.65 8.83
CA LEU A 143 4.71 -5.27 9.45
C LEU A 143 3.77 -5.91 8.42
N GLY A 144 3.55 -5.24 7.29
CA GLY A 144 2.48 -5.64 6.38
C GLY A 144 2.89 -6.64 5.30
N ILE A 145 4.18 -6.71 4.93
CA ILE A 145 4.55 -7.47 3.74
C ILE A 145 4.49 -8.99 3.92
N LEU A 146 4.71 -9.49 5.12
CA LEU A 146 4.58 -10.92 5.40
C LEU A 146 3.11 -11.36 5.37
N ASP A 147 2.21 -10.58 5.98
CA ASP A 147 0.77 -10.83 5.92
C ASP A 147 0.27 -10.78 4.48
N TYR A 148 0.79 -9.81 3.69
CA TYR A 148 0.49 -9.73 2.26
C TYR A 148 0.88 -10.99 1.50
N LEU A 149 2.09 -11.51 1.72
CA LEU A 149 2.59 -12.73 1.07
C LEU A 149 1.80 -13.98 1.50
N ASP A 150 1.39 -14.05 2.75
CA ASP A 150 0.62 -15.17 3.31
C ASP A 150 -0.78 -15.27 2.66
N MET A 151 -1.40 -14.16 2.28
CA MET A 151 -2.70 -14.17 1.61
C MET A 151 -2.72 -14.99 0.32
N PHE A 152 -1.57 -15.14 -0.34
CA PHE A 152 -1.48 -15.91 -1.60
C PHE A 152 -1.46 -17.43 -1.41
N LYS A 153 -1.24 -17.92 -0.17
CA LYS A 153 -1.19 -19.38 0.13
C LYS A 153 -0.28 -20.16 -0.84
N GLY A 154 0.79 -19.53 -1.31
CA GLY A 154 1.76 -20.13 -2.24
C GLY A 154 1.46 -19.91 -3.73
N ALA A 155 0.35 -19.30 -4.12
CA ALA A 155 -0.03 -19.06 -5.51
C ALA A 155 0.74 -17.91 -6.19
N LEU A 156 1.44 -17.05 -5.42
CA LEU A 156 2.22 -15.97 -6.00
C LEU A 156 3.39 -16.51 -6.82
N ASN A 157 3.67 -15.87 -7.96
CA ASN A 157 4.83 -16.19 -8.78
C ASN A 157 6.10 -16.21 -7.92
N GLN A 158 6.90 -17.29 -8.05
CA GLN A 158 8.05 -17.52 -7.19
C GLN A 158 9.14 -16.45 -7.32
N GLY A 159 9.34 -15.90 -8.53
CA GLY A 159 10.30 -14.80 -8.74
C GLY A 159 9.86 -13.52 -8.03
N VAL A 160 8.58 -13.18 -8.13
CA VAL A 160 7.99 -12.02 -7.42
C VAL A 160 8.08 -12.21 -5.91
N LYS A 161 7.73 -13.39 -5.41
CA LYS A 161 7.84 -13.73 -3.99
C LYS A 161 9.28 -13.61 -3.48
N ALA A 162 10.23 -14.17 -4.22
CA ALA A 162 11.65 -14.11 -3.85
C ALA A 162 12.14 -12.66 -3.79
N PHE A 163 11.83 -11.84 -4.80
CA PHE A 163 12.21 -10.44 -4.84
C PHE A 163 11.67 -9.65 -3.64
N ILE A 164 10.39 -9.82 -3.30
CA ILE A 164 9.77 -9.15 -2.13
C ILE A 164 10.43 -9.63 -0.83
N LEU A 165 10.65 -10.94 -0.66
CA LEU A 165 11.29 -11.49 0.53
C LEU A 165 12.74 -11.06 0.69
N ASP A 166 13.49 -10.94 -0.39
CA ASP A 166 14.89 -10.50 -0.32
C ASP A 166 14.97 -9.01 0.04
N THR A 167 14.05 -8.18 -0.48
CA THR A 167 13.89 -6.78 -0.05
C THR A 167 13.56 -6.70 1.44
N TYR A 168 12.60 -7.50 1.92
CA TYR A 168 12.24 -7.57 3.34
C TYR A 168 13.42 -7.97 4.23
N LYS A 169 14.13 -9.04 3.87
CA LYS A 169 15.30 -9.51 4.63
C LYS A 169 16.41 -8.48 4.68
N ALA A 170 16.64 -7.74 3.60
CA ALA A 170 17.62 -6.67 3.55
C ALA A 170 17.21 -5.51 4.47
N GLN A 171 15.93 -5.12 4.46
CA GLN A 171 15.41 -4.09 5.36
C GLN A 171 15.53 -4.50 6.84
N VAL A 172 15.15 -5.74 7.18
CA VAL A 172 15.24 -6.23 8.57
C VAL A 172 16.69 -6.23 9.06
N ARG A 173 17.66 -6.60 8.21
CA ARG A 173 19.09 -6.50 8.57
C ARG A 173 19.49 -5.05 8.83
N ALA A 174 19.13 -4.13 7.94
CA ALA A 174 19.41 -2.70 8.11
C ALA A 174 18.80 -2.13 9.41
N LEU A 175 17.54 -2.47 9.70
CA LEU A 175 16.87 -2.03 10.93
C LEU A 175 17.53 -2.61 12.19
N ARG A 176 17.92 -3.88 12.16
CA ARG A 176 18.67 -4.50 13.26
C ARG A 176 19.99 -3.77 13.53
N ASP A 177 20.72 -3.44 12.48
CA ASP A 177 22.03 -2.80 12.60
C ASP A 177 21.93 -1.35 13.12
N LEU A 178 20.73 -0.74 13.06
CA LEU A 178 20.43 0.57 13.62
C LEU A 178 19.97 0.54 15.10
N GLN A 179 19.71 -0.63 15.66
CA GLN A 179 19.20 -0.74 17.03
C GLN A 179 20.29 -0.56 18.11
N GLY A 180 21.55 -0.61 17.77
CA GLY A 180 22.67 -0.42 18.70
C GLY A 180 22.94 -1.65 19.58
#